data_d3fb2abc0955cb173ebc3fc7cafcc3f2
#
_entry.id   d3fb2abc0955cb173ebc3fc7cafcc3f2
#
_cell.length_a   1.000
_cell.length_b   1.000
_cell.length_c   1.000
_cell.angle_alpha   90.00
_cell.angle_beta   90.00
_cell.angle_gamma   90.00
#
_symmetry.space_group_name_H-M   'P 1'
#
loop_
_entity.id
_entity.type
_entity.pdbx_description
1 polymer ?
#
loop_
_entity_poly.entity_id
_entity_poly.type
_entity_poly.pdbx_seq_one_letter_code
_entity_poly.pdbx_strand_id
1 'polypeptide(L)'
;MTFYPVLKWLSTILIIITSICYLYQIIYLILPLFPKKKQPDESRLHRYAVLIAARNEELVLPHLLDSLTVQQYPPELLDLYVVADNCTDNTAKVAVQHGAQVFQRFNTRQIGKGYALNFLLDQIDNHIGLDYYDAFLIFDADNLLEPDYIAQINRICSAGYDAFCGYRNSKNFGSNWLSSGYGLWYLHDSTHLNRSRMLLGTSCAVNGTGFGFTRQLLRRMGGWNYFTLTEDIEFSTWCATHGIRIGYCHDAVLYDEQPTGFRQSWRQRTRWIQGGLQVSVKYAKDLLKGLWKGGRTAYASFETATLSLWGYGMSALRCGLAFLVTFLAERWLGLAQAFLLGFLGSYGTLLIIGTLTLVTEWHRIRAKTRQKIGSVFAFPLFMLSYLPIAVTAIFRKFQWQPIHHTIAISAGELQEQQKSGK
;
A
#
# COMPACT_ATOMS: atom_id res chain seq x y z
N MET A 1 -41.37 8.26 23.92
CA MET A 1 -41.56 8.71 22.53
C MET A 1 -40.58 9.84 22.09
N THR A 2 -39.92 10.53 22.98
CA THR A 2 -38.99 11.65 22.66
C THR A 2 -37.61 11.25 22.13
N PHE A 3 -37.19 9.99 22.30
CA PHE A 3 -35.84 9.52 21.93
C PHE A 3 -35.68 9.25 20.42
N TYR A 4 -36.72 8.80 19.74
CA TYR A 4 -36.66 8.48 18.31
C TYR A 4 -36.32 9.66 17.39
N PRO A 5 -36.96 10.82 17.52
CA PRO A 5 -36.60 12.00 16.73
C PRO A 5 -35.15 12.42 16.93
N VAL A 6 -34.63 12.38 18.17
CA VAL A 6 -33.24 12.74 18.49
C VAL A 6 -32.26 11.77 17.80
N LEU A 7 -32.50 10.45 17.88
CA LEU A 7 -31.67 9.45 17.19
C LEU A 7 -31.70 9.63 15.66
N LYS A 8 -32.86 9.96 15.09
CA LYS A 8 -32.98 10.25 13.65
C LYS A 8 -32.16 11.47 13.25
N TRP A 9 -32.22 12.56 14.00
CA TRP A 9 -31.41 13.74 13.76
C TRP A 9 -29.92 13.46 13.88
N LEU A 10 -29.49 12.76 14.93
CA LEU A 10 -28.08 12.34 15.09
C LEU A 10 -27.60 11.48 13.93
N SER A 11 -28.41 10.51 13.48
CA SER A 11 -28.09 9.68 12.32
C SER A 11 -27.94 10.52 11.05
N THR A 12 -28.84 11.47 10.81
CA THR A 12 -28.80 12.34 9.64
C THR A 12 -27.55 13.24 9.66
N ILE A 13 -27.24 13.87 10.79
CA ILE A 13 -26.05 14.69 10.96
C ILE A 13 -24.78 13.87 10.70
N LEU A 14 -24.71 12.65 11.25
CA LEU A 14 -23.55 11.79 11.08
C LEU A 14 -23.38 11.33 9.62
N ILE A 15 -24.48 11.06 8.90
CA ILE A 15 -24.47 10.77 7.47
C ILE A 15 -23.92 11.97 6.68
N ILE A 16 -24.39 13.17 6.97
CA ILE A 16 -23.93 14.40 6.29
C ILE A 16 -22.44 14.61 6.53
N ILE A 17 -21.99 14.57 7.80
CA ILE A 17 -20.57 14.76 8.15
C ILE A 17 -19.68 13.73 7.45
N THR A 18 -20.03 12.45 7.53
CA THR A 18 -19.23 11.41 6.89
C THR A 18 -19.22 11.54 5.37
N SER A 19 -20.34 11.92 4.75
CA SER A 19 -20.40 12.15 3.30
C SER A 19 -19.48 13.30 2.87
N ILE A 20 -19.46 14.39 3.61
CA ILE A 20 -18.56 15.54 3.36
C ILE A 20 -17.09 15.10 3.54
N CYS A 21 -16.78 14.34 4.59
CA CYS A 21 -15.42 13.85 4.84
C CYS A 21 -14.87 12.99 3.70
N TYR A 22 -15.70 12.27 2.95
CA TYR A 22 -15.27 11.42 1.84
C TYR A 22 -15.49 12.04 0.45
N LEU A 23 -15.99 13.28 0.35
CA LEU A 23 -16.28 13.92 -0.94
C LEU A 23 -15.03 14.06 -1.82
N TYR A 24 -13.85 14.25 -1.21
CA TYR A 24 -12.57 14.33 -1.95
C TYR A 24 -12.26 13.08 -2.78
N GLN A 25 -12.80 11.91 -2.40
CA GLN A 25 -12.59 10.67 -3.16
C GLN A 25 -13.21 10.73 -4.56
N ILE A 26 -14.30 11.47 -4.73
CA ILE A 26 -14.90 11.71 -6.06
C ILE A 26 -13.92 12.49 -6.94
N ILE A 27 -13.26 13.51 -6.36
CA ILE A 27 -12.24 14.27 -7.07
C ILE A 27 -11.08 13.36 -7.49
N TYR A 28 -10.65 12.46 -6.60
CA TYR A 28 -9.58 11.51 -6.87
C TYR A 28 -9.92 10.49 -7.98
N LEU A 29 -11.18 10.11 -8.12
CA LEU A 29 -11.63 9.25 -9.23
C LEU A 29 -11.54 9.94 -10.58
N ILE A 30 -11.74 11.25 -10.63
CA ILE A 30 -11.82 12.04 -11.88
C ILE A 30 -10.43 12.55 -12.30
N LEU A 31 -9.58 12.96 -11.36
CA LEU A 31 -8.29 13.58 -11.65
C LEU A 31 -7.37 12.80 -12.59
N PRO A 32 -7.26 11.47 -12.52
CA PRO A 32 -6.43 10.70 -13.42
C PRO A 32 -6.87 10.72 -14.88
N LEU A 33 -8.09 11.16 -15.18
CA LEU A 33 -8.59 11.32 -16.55
C LEU A 33 -7.95 12.53 -17.26
N PHE A 34 -7.35 13.46 -16.51
CA PHE A 34 -6.63 14.60 -17.05
C PHE A 34 -5.17 14.22 -17.40
N PRO A 35 -4.55 14.92 -18.37
CA PRO A 35 -3.20 14.61 -18.81
C PRO A 35 -2.18 14.72 -17.67
N LYS A 36 -1.14 13.91 -17.78
CA LYS A 36 -0.02 13.91 -16.82
C LYS A 36 0.70 15.26 -16.85
N LYS A 37 1.07 15.78 -15.68
CA LYS A 37 2.03 16.85 -15.59
C LYS A 37 3.40 16.29 -15.97
N LYS A 38 4.08 16.92 -16.96
CA LYS A 38 5.43 16.51 -17.37
C LYS A 38 6.37 16.59 -16.17
N GLN A 39 7.10 15.52 -15.90
CA GLN A 39 8.14 15.53 -14.89
C GLN A 39 9.38 16.24 -15.45
N PRO A 40 10.25 16.83 -14.60
CA PRO A 40 11.50 17.43 -15.06
C PRO A 40 12.33 16.40 -15.83
N ASP A 41 12.85 16.80 -17.00
CA ASP A 41 13.70 15.93 -17.83
C ASP A 41 15.14 15.84 -17.29
N GLU A 42 15.61 16.86 -16.56
CA GLU A 42 16.93 16.88 -15.94
C GLU A 42 16.86 16.31 -14.52
N SER A 43 17.63 15.25 -14.28
CA SER A 43 17.76 14.64 -12.97
C SER A 43 19.23 14.40 -12.64
N ARG A 44 19.65 14.86 -11.45
CA ARG A 44 20.92 14.46 -10.86
C ARG A 44 20.91 12.96 -10.59
N LEU A 45 21.98 12.25 -10.88
CA LEU A 45 22.13 10.85 -10.47
C LEU A 45 22.44 10.79 -8.98
N HIS A 46 21.71 9.93 -8.26
CA HIS A 46 21.86 9.69 -6.84
C HIS A 46 22.38 8.29 -6.60
N ARG A 47 23.15 8.10 -5.54
CA ARG A 47 23.58 6.77 -5.08
C ARG A 47 22.53 6.18 -4.15
N TYR A 48 22.09 4.96 -4.47
CA TYR A 48 21.06 4.25 -3.73
C TYR A 48 21.61 3.01 -3.03
N ALA A 49 21.20 2.80 -1.78
CA ALA A 49 21.20 1.50 -1.14
C ALA A 49 19.82 0.86 -1.32
N VAL A 50 19.76 -0.29 -1.96
CA VAL A 50 18.54 -1.09 -2.10
C VAL A 50 18.46 -2.05 -0.92
N LEU A 51 17.39 -1.96 -0.13
CA LEU A 51 17.16 -2.70 1.09
C LEU A 51 16.08 -3.76 0.87
N ILE A 52 16.41 -5.03 1.04
CA ILE A 52 15.50 -6.16 0.83
C ILE A 52 15.47 -6.99 2.11
N ALA A 53 14.29 -7.10 2.73
CA ALA A 53 14.06 -8.00 3.86
C ALA A 53 13.46 -9.31 3.33
N ALA A 54 14.18 -10.41 3.48
CA ALA A 54 13.79 -11.72 2.96
C ALA A 54 13.67 -12.76 4.09
N ARG A 55 12.63 -13.59 4.03
CA ARG A 55 12.44 -14.70 4.94
C ARG A 55 11.89 -15.93 4.24
N ASN A 56 12.78 -16.90 3.94
CA ASN A 56 12.47 -18.10 3.17
C ASN A 56 11.93 -17.79 1.77
N GLU A 57 12.70 -17.00 1.01
CA GLU A 57 12.34 -16.47 -0.31
C GLU A 57 13.30 -16.96 -1.41
N GLU A 58 13.94 -18.12 -1.21
CA GLU A 58 14.93 -18.67 -2.15
C GLU A 58 14.41 -18.82 -3.58
N LEU A 59 13.09 -19.00 -3.77
CA LEU A 59 12.46 -19.20 -5.07
C LEU A 59 12.21 -17.90 -5.84
N VAL A 60 11.89 -16.81 -5.15
CA VAL A 60 11.44 -15.55 -5.80
C VAL A 60 12.48 -14.43 -5.77
N LEU A 61 13.35 -14.42 -4.74
CA LEU A 61 14.38 -13.41 -4.58
C LEU A 61 15.34 -13.28 -5.78
N PRO A 62 15.76 -14.35 -6.45
CA PRO A 62 16.60 -14.27 -7.66
C PRO A 62 16.02 -13.33 -8.72
N HIS A 63 14.73 -13.42 -8.96
CA HIS A 63 14.06 -12.65 -10.01
C HIS A 63 14.03 -11.16 -9.71
N LEU A 64 13.89 -10.76 -8.43
CA LEU A 64 14.05 -9.38 -8.03
C LEU A 64 15.48 -8.89 -8.27
N LEU A 65 16.48 -9.65 -7.79
CA LEU A 65 17.88 -9.27 -7.92
C LEU A 65 18.30 -9.18 -9.39
N ASP A 66 17.89 -10.12 -10.23
CA ASP A 66 18.12 -10.06 -11.68
C ASP A 66 17.45 -8.82 -12.31
N SER A 67 16.23 -8.47 -11.89
CA SER A 67 15.56 -7.26 -12.38
C SER A 67 16.24 -5.95 -11.95
N LEU A 68 16.98 -5.98 -10.83
CA LEU A 68 17.78 -4.86 -10.35
C LEU A 68 19.13 -4.73 -11.10
N THR A 69 19.72 -5.83 -11.53
CA THR A 69 20.99 -5.81 -12.29
C THR A 69 20.83 -5.28 -13.72
N VAL A 70 19.62 -5.39 -14.31
CA VAL A 70 19.31 -4.91 -15.67
C VAL A 70 18.67 -3.52 -15.71
N GLN A 71 18.70 -2.78 -14.60
CA GLN A 71 18.14 -1.43 -14.56
C GLN A 71 18.88 -0.46 -15.48
N GLN A 72 18.14 0.42 -16.16
CA GLN A 72 18.68 1.53 -16.95
C GLN A 72 19.18 2.65 -16.02
N TYR A 73 20.13 2.31 -15.18
CA TYR A 73 20.76 3.17 -14.19
C TYR A 73 22.21 2.75 -13.98
N PRO A 74 23.16 3.68 -13.71
CA PRO A 74 24.55 3.30 -13.50
C PRO A 74 24.71 2.27 -12.37
N PRO A 75 25.24 1.07 -12.66
CA PRO A 75 25.32 -0.01 -11.68
C PRO A 75 26.21 0.34 -10.48
N GLU A 76 27.23 1.20 -10.68
CA GLU A 76 28.10 1.70 -9.61
C GLU A 76 27.41 2.63 -8.62
N LEU A 77 26.17 3.07 -8.91
CA LEU A 77 25.33 3.88 -8.03
C LEU A 77 24.22 3.08 -7.35
N LEU A 78 24.21 1.75 -7.50
CA LEU A 78 23.21 0.85 -6.91
C LEU A 78 23.91 -0.24 -6.11
N ASP A 79 23.81 -0.18 -4.79
CA ASP A 79 24.28 -1.25 -3.92
C ASP A 79 23.08 -2.06 -3.39
N LEU A 80 23.14 -3.41 -3.55
CA LEU A 80 22.05 -4.31 -3.19
C LEU A 80 22.35 -4.96 -1.84
N TYR A 81 21.43 -4.78 -0.88
CA TYR A 81 21.53 -5.31 0.48
C TYR A 81 20.35 -6.20 0.80
N VAL A 82 20.61 -7.40 1.27
CA VAL A 82 19.61 -8.37 1.70
C VAL A 82 19.81 -8.70 3.17
N VAL A 83 18.78 -8.53 3.99
CA VAL A 83 18.73 -9.17 5.29
C VAL A 83 17.96 -10.48 5.22
N ALA A 84 18.66 -11.61 5.42
CA ALA A 84 18.06 -12.93 5.56
C ALA A 84 17.56 -13.09 7.01
N ASP A 85 16.28 -12.74 7.25
CA ASP A 85 15.70 -12.68 8.60
C ASP A 85 15.06 -14.01 9.02
N ASN A 86 15.73 -14.73 9.93
CA ASN A 86 15.27 -16.03 10.43
C ASN A 86 15.03 -17.07 9.29
N CYS A 87 15.86 -17.06 8.26
CA CYS A 87 15.76 -18.01 7.17
C CYS A 87 16.19 -19.41 7.59
N THR A 88 15.51 -20.41 7.04
CA THR A 88 15.80 -21.85 7.22
C THR A 88 16.09 -22.55 5.88
N ASP A 89 15.99 -21.82 4.77
CA ASP A 89 16.26 -22.24 3.40
C ASP A 89 17.57 -21.60 2.86
N ASN A 90 17.80 -21.67 1.55
CA ASN A 90 18.99 -21.12 0.90
C ASN A 90 18.90 -19.64 0.53
N THR A 91 17.94 -18.88 1.06
CA THR A 91 17.74 -17.46 0.72
C THR A 91 19.04 -16.64 0.77
N ALA A 92 19.83 -16.76 1.86
CA ALA A 92 21.09 -16.04 2.00
C ALA A 92 22.13 -16.42 0.93
N LYS A 93 22.26 -17.72 0.63
CA LYS A 93 23.20 -18.22 -0.39
C LYS A 93 22.82 -17.75 -1.79
N VAL A 94 21.54 -17.81 -2.11
CA VAL A 94 21.01 -17.38 -3.40
C VAL A 94 21.22 -15.88 -3.58
N ALA A 95 20.97 -15.04 -2.56
CA ALA A 95 21.20 -13.62 -2.62
C ALA A 95 22.67 -13.25 -2.93
N VAL A 96 23.63 -13.95 -2.30
CA VAL A 96 25.06 -13.75 -2.59
C VAL A 96 25.40 -14.13 -4.03
N GLN A 97 24.83 -15.23 -4.54
CA GLN A 97 25.06 -15.68 -5.93
C GLN A 97 24.57 -14.67 -6.98
N HIS A 98 23.53 -13.87 -6.64
CA HIS A 98 22.99 -12.81 -7.49
C HIS A 98 23.57 -11.41 -7.16
N GLY A 99 24.73 -11.35 -6.49
CA GLY A 99 25.53 -10.14 -6.32
C GLY A 99 25.10 -9.22 -5.19
N ALA A 100 24.19 -9.64 -4.31
CA ALA A 100 23.81 -8.85 -3.15
C ALA A 100 24.76 -9.03 -1.96
N GLN A 101 24.94 -7.97 -1.18
CA GLN A 101 25.56 -8.04 0.13
C GLN A 101 24.51 -8.55 1.14
N VAL A 102 24.86 -9.62 1.88
CA VAL A 102 23.89 -10.34 2.71
C VAL A 102 24.26 -10.29 4.18
N PHE A 103 23.31 -9.89 5.00
CA PHE A 103 23.39 -9.95 6.45
C PHE A 103 22.33 -10.93 6.98
N GLN A 104 22.76 -11.91 7.76
CA GLN A 104 21.86 -12.88 8.37
C GLN A 104 21.47 -12.41 9.76
N ARG A 105 20.16 -12.45 10.04
CA ARG A 105 19.60 -12.06 11.33
C ARG A 105 18.77 -13.19 11.93
N PHE A 106 19.07 -13.58 13.16
CA PHE A 106 18.33 -14.59 13.91
C PHE A 106 17.80 -13.96 15.21
N ASN A 107 16.51 -13.62 15.21
CA ASN A 107 15.87 -13.01 16.38
C ASN A 107 14.41 -13.42 16.47
N THR A 108 14.06 -14.16 17.51
CA THR A 108 12.70 -14.67 17.75
C THR A 108 11.81 -13.72 18.57
N ARG A 109 12.37 -12.65 19.14
CA ARG A 109 11.63 -11.66 19.93
C ARG A 109 11.19 -10.46 19.10
N GLN A 110 12.04 -9.99 18.21
CA GLN A 110 11.80 -8.84 17.33
C GLN A 110 11.51 -9.35 15.92
N ILE A 111 10.27 -9.76 15.66
CA ILE A 111 9.83 -10.34 14.39
C ILE A 111 9.09 -9.28 13.59
N GLY A 112 9.45 -9.11 12.32
CA GLY A 112 8.78 -8.21 11.37
C GLY A 112 9.77 -7.44 10.50
N LYS A 113 9.26 -6.96 9.34
CA LYS A 113 10.04 -6.25 8.33
C LYS A 113 10.70 -4.99 8.89
N GLY A 114 10.00 -4.23 9.74
CA GLY A 114 10.56 -3.03 10.36
C GLY A 114 11.82 -3.31 11.17
N TYR A 115 11.85 -4.39 11.96
CA TYR A 115 13.05 -4.80 12.72
C TYR A 115 14.18 -5.31 11.81
N ALA A 116 13.84 -6.01 10.73
CA ALA A 116 14.82 -6.49 9.76
C ALA A 116 15.47 -5.32 9.03
N LEU A 117 14.69 -4.32 8.60
CA LEU A 117 15.20 -3.10 7.95
C LEU A 117 16.06 -2.27 8.88
N ASN A 118 15.65 -2.10 10.15
CA ASN A 118 16.47 -1.38 11.14
C ASN A 118 17.82 -2.06 11.32
N PHE A 119 17.82 -3.39 11.52
CA PHE A 119 19.06 -4.17 11.63
C PHE A 119 19.93 -3.99 10.37
N LEU A 120 19.34 -4.03 9.17
CA LEU A 120 20.09 -3.90 7.93
C LEU A 120 20.75 -2.52 7.81
N LEU A 121 20.02 -1.46 8.16
CA LEU A 121 20.57 -0.10 8.18
C LEU A 121 21.72 0.04 9.19
N ASP A 122 21.59 -0.56 10.39
CA ASP A 122 22.67 -0.59 11.39
C ASP A 122 23.92 -1.31 10.85
N GLN A 123 23.73 -2.43 10.11
CA GLN A 123 24.86 -3.13 9.48
C GLN A 123 25.52 -2.27 8.39
N ILE A 124 24.75 -1.60 7.54
CA ILE A 124 25.29 -0.71 6.50
C ILE A 124 26.07 0.46 7.14
N ASP A 125 25.52 1.04 8.20
CA ASP A 125 26.19 2.14 8.91
C ASP A 125 27.54 1.72 9.50
N ASN A 126 27.59 0.55 10.12
CA ASN A 126 28.80 0.01 10.74
C ASN A 126 29.90 -0.38 9.71
N HIS A 127 29.54 -0.76 8.48
CA HIS A 127 30.51 -1.26 7.50
C HIS A 127 30.93 -0.21 6.48
N ILE A 128 30.02 0.66 6.05
CA ILE A 128 30.24 1.61 4.95
C ILE A 128 29.94 3.05 5.39
N GLY A 129 28.96 3.21 6.30
CA GLY A 129 28.39 4.50 6.68
C GLY A 129 27.19 4.87 5.81
N LEU A 130 26.08 5.26 6.45
CA LEU A 130 24.86 5.68 5.75
C LEU A 130 25.07 6.94 4.91
N ASP A 131 26.10 7.71 5.21
CA ASP A 131 26.45 8.95 4.50
C ASP A 131 26.98 8.72 3.08
N TYR A 132 27.39 7.51 2.77
CA TYR A 132 27.80 7.12 1.42
C TYR A 132 26.64 7.14 0.41
N TYR A 133 25.38 7.03 0.90
CA TYR A 133 24.19 7.01 0.07
C TYR A 133 23.42 8.33 0.09
N ASP A 134 22.84 8.69 -1.06
CA ASP A 134 21.90 9.82 -1.13
C ASP A 134 20.51 9.42 -0.67
N ALA A 135 20.09 8.17 -0.97
CA ALA A 135 18.78 7.65 -0.59
C ALA A 135 18.77 6.12 -0.48
N PHE A 136 17.69 5.60 0.11
CA PHE A 136 17.44 4.20 0.36
C PHE A 136 16.15 3.77 -0.33
N LEU A 137 16.15 2.59 -0.98
CA LEU A 137 15.00 2.00 -1.64
C LEU A 137 14.62 0.69 -0.96
N ILE A 138 13.35 0.46 -0.70
CA ILE A 138 12.86 -0.74 -0.04
C ILE A 138 11.99 -1.54 -1.00
N PHE A 139 12.34 -2.83 -1.16
CA PHE A 139 11.58 -3.81 -1.94
C PHE A 139 11.27 -5.05 -1.12
N ASP A 140 10.14 -5.69 -1.43
CA ASP A 140 9.83 -7.04 -0.98
C ASP A 140 10.52 -8.06 -1.90
N ALA A 141 10.91 -9.21 -1.34
CA ALA A 141 11.70 -10.22 -2.05
C ALA A 141 11.00 -10.81 -3.30
N ASP A 142 9.68 -10.72 -3.35
CA ASP A 142 8.84 -11.19 -4.45
C ASP A 142 8.62 -10.16 -5.56
N ASN A 143 9.25 -8.99 -5.52
CA ASN A 143 9.02 -7.97 -6.53
C ASN A 143 9.71 -8.27 -7.87
N LEU A 144 9.19 -7.65 -8.93
CA LEU A 144 9.85 -7.50 -10.23
C LEU A 144 9.76 -6.05 -10.68
N LEU A 145 10.83 -5.50 -11.21
CA LEU A 145 10.91 -4.11 -11.64
C LEU A 145 10.89 -4.00 -13.17
N GLU A 146 10.22 -2.98 -13.71
CA GLU A 146 10.47 -2.57 -15.09
C GLU A 146 11.91 -2.03 -15.22
N PRO A 147 12.56 -2.18 -16.41
CA PRO A 147 13.97 -1.84 -16.58
C PRO A 147 14.34 -0.39 -16.28
N ASP A 148 13.39 0.53 -16.35
CA ASP A 148 13.59 1.97 -16.09
C ASP A 148 13.13 2.42 -14.69
N TYR A 149 12.73 1.48 -13.81
CA TYR A 149 12.15 1.79 -12.50
C TYR A 149 13.03 2.76 -11.69
N ILE A 150 14.31 2.45 -11.54
CA ILE A 150 15.25 3.27 -10.75
C ILE A 150 15.43 4.65 -11.38
N ALA A 151 15.55 4.72 -12.70
CA ALA A 151 15.66 5.99 -13.40
C ALA A 151 14.43 6.88 -13.19
N GLN A 152 13.23 6.29 -13.19
CA GLN A 152 11.98 7.00 -12.94
C GLN A 152 11.88 7.49 -11.48
N ILE A 153 12.24 6.65 -10.51
CA ILE A 153 12.31 7.04 -9.09
C ILE A 153 13.32 8.14 -8.87
N ASN A 154 14.48 8.09 -9.55
CA ASN A 154 15.51 9.11 -9.44
C ASN A 154 15.00 10.51 -9.84
N ARG A 155 14.07 10.62 -10.77
CA ARG A 155 13.44 11.91 -11.14
C ARG A 155 12.66 12.52 -9.97
N ILE A 156 11.95 11.69 -9.21
CA ILE A 156 11.19 12.17 -8.03
C ILE A 156 12.13 12.59 -6.91
N CYS A 157 13.20 11.82 -6.66
CA CYS A 157 14.22 12.19 -5.70
C CYS A 157 14.90 13.53 -6.10
N SER A 158 15.27 13.68 -7.38
CA SER A 158 15.85 14.92 -7.92
C SER A 158 14.90 16.12 -7.87
N ALA A 159 13.58 15.89 -7.90
CA ALA A 159 12.58 16.93 -7.73
C ALA A 159 12.42 17.42 -6.28
N GLY A 160 13.25 16.91 -5.35
CA GLY A 160 13.33 17.37 -3.97
C GLY A 160 12.31 16.72 -3.02
N TYR A 161 11.80 15.53 -3.36
CA TYR A 161 10.98 14.75 -2.43
C TYR A 161 11.89 13.92 -1.52
N ASP A 162 11.74 14.10 -0.21
CA ASP A 162 12.50 13.33 0.80
C ASP A 162 12.01 11.89 0.98
N ALA A 163 10.76 11.61 0.62
CA ALA A 163 10.18 10.29 0.55
C ALA A 163 9.43 10.12 -0.77
N PHE A 164 9.44 8.92 -1.34
CA PHE A 164 8.86 8.66 -2.66
C PHE A 164 8.48 7.20 -2.84
N CYS A 165 7.53 6.93 -3.75
CA CYS A 165 7.08 5.59 -4.12
C CYS A 165 6.74 5.48 -5.61
N GLY A 166 6.72 4.25 -6.10
CA GLY A 166 6.37 3.92 -7.48
C GLY A 166 4.97 3.36 -7.65
N TYR A 167 4.68 2.95 -8.87
CA TYR A 167 3.43 2.33 -9.29
C TYR A 167 3.48 0.82 -9.01
N ARG A 168 2.51 0.32 -8.24
CA ARG A 168 2.40 -1.10 -7.90
C ARG A 168 1.39 -1.80 -8.78
N ASN A 169 1.82 -2.88 -9.44
CA ASN A 169 1.02 -3.76 -10.29
C ASN A 169 1.08 -5.20 -9.75
N SER A 170 0.35 -6.12 -10.37
CA SER A 170 0.30 -7.53 -9.96
C SER A 170 0.93 -8.43 -11.02
N LYS A 171 1.76 -9.40 -10.60
CA LYS A 171 2.31 -10.46 -11.45
C LYS A 171 1.23 -11.43 -11.94
N ASN A 172 0.25 -11.70 -11.10
CA ASN A 172 -0.71 -12.79 -11.22
C ASN A 172 -2.18 -12.34 -11.18
N PHE A 173 -2.47 -11.18 -11.77
CA PHE A 173 -3.82 -10.61 -11.80
C PHE A 173 -4.89 -11.62 -12.26
N GLY A 174 -4.59 -12.42 -13.28
CA GLY A 174 -5.52 -13.35 -13.90
C GLY A 174 -5.67 -14.70 -13.19
N SER A 175 -4.97 -14.97 -12.07
CA SER A 175 -4.98 -16.29 -11.45
C SER A 175 -6.35 -16.68 -10.87
N ASN A 176 -7.01 -15.79 -10.15
CA ASN A 176 -8.37 -15.98 -9.65
C ASN A 176 -9.00 -14.65 -9.19
N TRP A 177 -10.21 -14.74 -8.60
CA TRP A 177 -10.95 -13.58 -8.14
C TRP A 177 -10.28 -12.81 -6.98
N LEU A 178 -9.49 -13.50 -6.14
CA LEU A 178 -8.73 -12.84 -5.06
C LEU A 178 -7.56 -12.03 -5.62
N SER A 179 -6.72 -12.65 -6.45
CA SER A 179 -5.58 -11.98 -7.05
C SER A 179 -5.99 -10.81 -7.94
N SER A 180 -7.11 -10.95 -8.68
CA SER A 180 -7.67 -9.83 -9.45
C SER A 180 -8.26 -8.74 -8.56
N GLY A 181 -8.85 -9.10 -7.42
CA GLY A 181 -9.35 -8.15 -6.43
C GLY A 181 -8.23 -7.30 -5.82
N TYR A 182 -7.13 -7.93 -5.40
CA TYR A 182 -5.91 -7.23 -4.98
C TYR A 182 -5.33 -6.37 -6.10
N GLY A 183 -5.22 -6.94 -7.31
CA GLY A 183 -4.69 -6.22 -8.46
C GLY A 183 -5.48 -4.94 -8.75
N LEU A 184 -6.81 -5.00 -8.83
CA LEU A 184 -7.64 -3.81 -9.01
C LEU A 184 -7.50 -2.82 -7.85
N TRP A 185 -7.36 -3.29 -6.62
CA TRP A 185 -7.13 -2.41 -5.47
C TRP A 185 -5.81 -1.64 -5.60
N TYR A 186 -4.68 -2.31 -5.92
CA TYR A 186 -3.40 -1.63 -6.06
C TYR A 186 -3.33 -0.71 -7.29
N LEU A 187 -4.00 -1.08 -8.38
CA LEU A 187 -4.14 -0.21 -9.54
C LEU A 187 -4.97 1.04 -9.20
N HIS A 188 -6.05 0.87 -8.43
CA HIS A 188 -6.84 1.98 -7.92
C HIS A 188 -6.01 2.89 -7.01
N ASP A 189 -5.29 2.32 -6.05
CA ASP A 189 -4.42 3.07 -5.15
C ASP A 189 -3.34 3.84 -5.91
N SER A 190 -2.65 3.19 -6.85
CA SER A 190 -1.60 3.81 -7.66
C SER A 190 -2.14 4.96 -8.52
N THR A 191 -3.27 4.76 -9.21
CA THR A 191 -3.78 5.71 -10.19
C THR A 191 -4.76 6.71 -9.59
N HIS A 192 -5.76 6.25 -8.85
CA HIS A 192 -6.80 7.15 -8.33
C HIS A 192 -6.45 7.79 -6.99
N LEU A 193 -5.61 7.15 -6.15
CA LEU A 193 -5.18 7.75 -4.90
C LEU A 193 -3.84 8.47 -5.05
N ASN A 194 -2.74 7.75 -5.26
CA ASN A 194 -1.40 8.35 -5.24
C ASN A 194 -1.15 9.33 -6.39
N ARG A 195 -1.57 9.01 -7.63
CA ARG A 195 -1.45 9.96 -8.74
C ARG A 195 -2.29 11.21 -8.51
N SER A 196 -3.50 11.09 -7.96
CA SER A 196 -4.37 12.23 -7.66
C SER A 196 -3.77 13.12 -6.57
N ARG A 197 -3.21 12.51 -5.50
CA ARG A 197 -2.45 13.23 -4.47
C ARG A 197 -1.27 13.98 -5.05
N MET A 198 -0.52 13.35 -5.95
CA MET A 198 0.61 13.99 -6.62
C MET A 198 0.19 15.18 -7.47
N LEU A 199 -0.92 15.07 -8.23
CA LEU A 199 -1.49 16.15 -9.05
C LEU A 199 -1.97 17.34 -8.21
N LEU A 200 -2.58 17.07 -7.07
CA LEU A 200 -3.04 18.11 -6.11
C LEU A 200 -1.91 18.67 -5.25
N GLY A 201 -0.72 18.08 -5.31
CA GLY A 201 0.42 18.50 -4.51
C GLY A 201 0.27 18.16 -3.02
N THR A 202 -0.55 17.16 -2.68
CA THR A 202 -0.67 16.59 -1.33
C THR A 202 0.36 15.47 -1.11
N SER A 203 0.34 14.78 0.04
CA SER A 203 1.25 13.67 0.31
C SER A 203 0.68 12.36 -0.18
N CYS A 204 1.47 11.58 -0.93
CA CYS A 204 1.13 10.20 -1.26
C CYS A 204 1.30 9.28 -0.04
N ALA A 205 0.95 8.01 -0.19
CA ALA A 205 1.17 6.97 0.82
C ALA A 205 1.98 5.82 0.22
N VAL A 206 2.82 5.18 1.03
CA VAL A 206 3.53 3.96 0.63
C VAL A 206 2.74 2.72 1.03
N ASN A 207 2.88 1.65 0.25
CA ASN A 207 2.12 0.42 0.40
C ASN A 207 3.06 -0.81 0.41
N GLY A 208 3.86 -0.92 1.46
CA GLY A 208 4.70 -2.07 1.74
C GLY A 208 6.00 -2.11 0.95
N THR A 209 6.00 -1.80 -0.33
CA THR A 209 7.15 -2.00 -1.21
C THR A 209 7.27 -0.93 -2.29
N GLY A 210 8.41 -0.88 -2.98
CA GLY A 210 8.66 0.07 -4.07
C GLY A 210 8.65 1.51 -3.60
N PHE A 211 9.23 1.77 -2.45
CA PHE A 211 9.34 3.12 -1.92
C PHE A 211 10.76 3.41 -1.43
N GLY A 212 11.05 4.67 -1.23
CA GLY A 212 12.34 5.10 -0.72
C GLY A 212 12.28 6.40 0.06
N PHE A 213 13.41 6.73 0.65
CA PHE A 213 13.59 7.96 1.41
C PHE A 213 15.04 8.41 1.34
N THR A 214 15.25 9.72 1.44
CA THR A 214 16.59 10.31 1.42
C THR A 214 17.33 10.08 2.75
N ARG A 215 18.66 10.12 2.69
CA ARG A 215 19.51 10.14 3.89
C ARG A 215 19.13 11.27 4.84
N GLN A 216 18.78 12.44 4.32
CA GLN A 216 18.35 13.56 5.15
C GLN A 216 17.10 13.24 5.95
N LEU A 217 16.13 12.57 5.31
CA LEU A 217 14.92 12.12 6.01
C LEU A 217 15.25 11.06 7.05
N LEU A 218 16.09 10.07 6.74
CA LEU A 218 16.53 9.04 7.70
C LEU A 218 17.15 9.65 8.96
N ARG A 219 18.05 10.65 8.79
CA ARG A 219 18.62 11.39 9.91
C ARG A 219 17.56 12.16 10.71
N ARG A 220 16.59 12.80 10.03
CA ARG A 220 15.48 13.51 10.67
C ARG A 220 14.56 12.60 11.45
N MET A 221 14.39 11.34 11.02
CA MET A 221 13.65 10.30 11.71
C MET A 221 14.41 9.70 12.92
N GLY A 222 15.72 9.94 13.01
CA GLY A 222 16.59 9.30 14.01
C GLY A 222 16.80 7.81 13.76
N GLY A 223 16.84 7.39 12.47
CA GLY A 223 16.89 6.00 12.03
C GLY A 223 15.52 5.42 11.64
N TRP A 224 15.47 4.14 11.33
CA TRP A 224 14.23 3.44 10.99
C TRP A 224 13.55 2.89 12.25
N ASN A 225 12.52 3.59 12.75
CA ASN A 225 11.85 3.31 14.03
C ASN A 225 10.39 2.89 13.87
N TYR A 226 10.05 2.19 12.79
CA TYR A 226 8.69 1.76 12.45
C TYR A 226 8.57 0.24 12.64
N PHE A 227 7.92 -0.18 13.75
CA PHE A 227 7.90 -1.58 14.20
C PHE A 227 6.49 -2.16 14.34
N THR A 228 5.45 -1.44 13.90
CA THR A 228 4.09 -1.99 13.88
C THR A 228 3.96 -3.10 12.84
N LEU A 229 2.85 -3.83 12.85
CA LEU A 229 2.57 -4.87 11.85
C LEU A 229 2.46 -4.35 10.41
N THR A 230 2.40 -3.03 10.23
CA THR A 230 2.36 -2.29 8.97
C THR A 230 3.28 -1.08 9.08
N GLU A 231 4.58 -1.34 8.99
CA GLU A 231 5.65 -0.33 9.11
C GLU A 231 5.55 0.76 8.03
N ASP A 232 5.02 0.41 6.87
CA ASP A 232 4.74 1.26 5.72
C ASP A 232 3.63 2.28 6.01
N ILE A 233 2.51 1.83 6.57
CA ILE A 233 1.42 2.70 7.04
C ILE A 233 1.91 3.60 8.17
N GLU A 234 2.74 3.05 9.07
CA GLU A 234 3.34 3.81 10.16
C GLU A 234 4.25 4.93 9.63
N PHE A 235 5.15 4.61 8.69
CA PHE A 235 6.00 5.58 8.01
C PHE A 235 5.20 6.66 7.28
N SER A 236 4.17 6.26 6.52
CA SER A 236 3.29 7.21 5.82
C SER A 236 2.56 8.15 6.78
N THR A 237 2.07 7.62 7.91
CA THR A 237 1.38 8.40 8.94
C THR A 237 2.33 9.36 9.63
N TRP A 238 3.55 8.92 9.92
CA TRP A 238 4.59 9.79 10.47
C TRP A 238 4.91 10.94 9.51
N CYS A 239 5.11 10.64 8.23
CA CYS A 239 5.33 11.66 7.20
C CYS A 239 4.19 12.67 7.15
N ALA A 240 2.94 12.21 7.12
CA ALA A 240 1.75 13.07 7.07
C ALA A 240 1.70 14.04 8.27
N THR A 241 1.95 13.55 9.49
CA THR A 241 1.89 14.35 10.71
C THR A 241 3.07 15.31 10.88
N HIS A 242 4.21 15.02 10.25
CA HIS A 242 5.43 15.85 10.30
C HIS A 242 5.60 16.78 9.09
N GLY A 243 4.60 16.84 8.19
CA GLY A 243 4.63 17.72 7.03
C GLY A 243 5.60 17.29 5.93
N ILE A 244 6.02 16.03 5.95
CA ILE A 244 6.83 15.42 4.89
C ILE A 244 5.92 14.98 3.76
N ARG A 245 6.22 15.43 2.54
CA ARG A 245 5.50 14.99 1.35
C ARG A 245 6.15 13.76 0.78
N ILE A 246 5.36 12.70 0.64
CA ILE A 246 5.74 11.52 -0.12
C ILE A 246 5.40 11.81 -1.59
N GLY A 247 6.42 11.79 -2.46
CA GLY A 247 6.26 11.91 -3.91
C GLY A 247 5.83 10.57 -4.52
N TYR A 248 5.22 10.63 -5.70
CA TYR A 248 4.79 9.43 -6.41
C TYR A 248 5.21 9.47 -7.87
N CYS A 249 5.84 8.39 -8.34
CA CYS A 249 6.20 8.20 -9.74
C CYS A 249 5.28 7.17 -10.41
N HIS A 250 4.38 7.64 -11.27
CA HIS A 250 3.43 6.77 -11.99
C HIS A 250 4.11 5.88 -13.03
N ASP A 251 5.29 6.27 -13.50
CA ASP A 251 6.03 5.56 -14.55
C ASP A 251 7.09 4.59 -13.98
N ALA A 252 7.39 4.65 -12.67
CA ALA A 252 8.19 3.66 -11.97
C ALA A 252 7.33 2.43 -11.61
N VAL A 253 7.30 1.44 -12.48
CA VAL A 253 6.39 0.29 -12.36
C VAL A 253 7.09 -0.92 -11.76
N LEU A 254 6.51 -1.45 -10.70
CA LEU A 254 6.87 -2.75 -10.13
C LEU A 254 5.68 -3.70 -10.11
N TYR A 255 5.98 -4.99 -10.04
CA TYR A 255 5.00 -6.08 -9.95
C TYR A 255 5.28 -6.92 -8.72
N ASP A 256 4.24 -7.29 -8.01
CA ASP A 256 4.31 -8.19 -6.86
C ASP A 256 3.33 -9.38 -6.99
N GLU A 257 3.53 -10.39 -6.17
CA GLU A 257 2.67 -11.58 -6.12
C GLU A 257 1.47 -11.33 -5.21
N GLN A 258 0.26 -11.62 -5.71
CA GLN A 258 -0.96 -11.52 -4.93
C GLN A 258 -1.43 -12.90 -4.43
N PRO A 259 -1.94 -12.99 -3.20
CA PRO A 259 -2.50 -14.24 -2.68
C PRO A 259 -3.59 -14.81 -3.58
N THR A 260 -3.52 -16.12 -3.83
CA THR A 260 -4.56 -16.87 -4.54
C THR A 260 -5.42 -17.70 -3.59
N GLY A 261 -4.93 -18.00 -2.38
CA GLY A 261 -5.63 -18.76 -1.36
C GLY A 261 -6.45 -17.85 -0.41
N PHE A 262 -7.76 -18.16 -0.21
CA PHE A 262 -8.62 -17.36 0.66
C PHE A 262 -8.11 -17.30 2.11
N ARG A 263 -7.60 -18.41 2.66
CA ARG A 263 -7.06 -18.47 4.02
C ARG A 263 -5.81 -17.60 4.19
N GLN A 264 -4.92 -17.60 3.18
CA GLN A 264 -3.72 -16.77 3.15
C GLN A 264 -4.12 -15.29 3.07
N SER A 265 -5.03 -14.93 2.16
CA SER A 265 -5.60 -13.60 2.00
C SER A 265 -6.27 -13.10 3.29
N TRP A 266 -7.04 -13.96 3.97
CA TRP A 266 -7.67 -13.62 5.25
C TRP A 266 -6.63 -13.24 6.31
N ARG A 267 -5.59 -14.09 6.48
CA ARG A 267 -4.49 -13.83 7.45
C ARG A 267 -3.74 -12.54 7.13
N GLN A 268 -3.39 -12.31 5.86
CA GLN A 268 -2.69 -11.11 5.44
C GLN A 268 -3.50 -9.84 5.71
N ARG A 269 -4.77 -9.82 5.33
CA ARG A 269 -5.65 -8.66 5.55
C ARG A 269 -5.98 -8.45 7.05
N THR A 270 -6.08 -9.53 7.85
CA THR A 270 -6.17 -9.42 9.31
C THR A 270 -4.95 -8.71 9.87
N ARG A 271 -3.73 -9.06 9.42
CA ARG A 271 -2.49 -8.37 9.80
C ARG A 271 -2.54 -6.88 9.44
N TRP A 272 -2.98 -6.56 8.23
CA TRP A 272 -3.08 -5.16 7.79
C TRP A 272 -4.05 -4.34 8.64
N ILE A 273 -5.21 -4.89 8.95
CA ILE A 273 -6.19 -4.22 9.81
C ILE A 273 -5.60 -4.00 11.21
N GLN A 274 -4.99 -5.02 11.80
CA GLN A 274 -4.40 -4.89 13.13
C GLN A 274 -3.23 -3.91 13.14
N GLY A 275 -2.37 -3.91 12.11
CA GLY A 275 -1.32 -2.93 11.95
C GLY A 275 -1.88 -1.51 11.84
N GLY A 276 -2.91 -1.31 11.02
CA GLY A 276 -3.60 -0.03 10.91
C GLY A 276 -4.22 0.44 12.24
N LEU A 277 -4.77 -0.49 13.05
CA LEU A 277 -5.25 -0.18 14.39
C LEU A 277 -4.11 0.28 15.31
N GLN A 278 -2.96 -0.43 15.30
CA GLN A 278 -1.79 -0.05 16.08
C GLN A 278 -1.31 1.37 15.70
N VAL A 279 -1.18 1.65 14.40
CA VAL A 279 -0.77 2.97 13.90
C VAL A 279 -1.77 4.04 14.30
N SER A 280 -3.08 3.78 14.12
CA SER A 280 -4.14 4.75 14.47
C SER A 280 -4.13 5.14 15.93
N VAL A 281 -3.89 4.18 16.83
CA VAL A 281 -3.78 4.45 18.28
C VAL A 281 -2.48 5.18 18.60
N LYS A 282 -1.35 4.70 18.04
CA LYS A 282 -0.02 5.29 18.28
C LYS A 282 0.03 6.77 17.85
N TYR A 283 -0.53 7.09 16.70
CA TYR A 283 -0.46 8.44 16.11
C TYR A 283 -1.73 9.29 16.29
N ALA A 284 -2.70 8.85 17.10
CA ALA A 284 -3.96 9.57 17.33
C ALA A 284 -3.76 11.06 17.68
N LYS A 285 -2.87 11.32 18.66
CA LYS A 285 -2.57 12.69 19.11
C LYS A 285 -1.88 13.53 18.03
N ASP A 286 -0.97 12.91 17.27
CA ASP A 286 -0.21 13.62 16.23
C ASP A 286 -1.08 13.90 15.00
N LEU A 287 -1.99 12.99 14.64
CA LEU A 287 -3.02 13.24 13.63
C LEU A 287 -3.92 14.42 14.02
N LEU A 288 -4.43 14.44 15.26
CA LEU A 288 -5.23 15.55 15.77
C LEU A 288 -4.46 16.87 15.74
N LYS A 289 -3.21 16.88 16.23
CA LYS A 289 -2.35 18.08 16.15
C LYS A 289 -2.08 18.49 14.71
N GLY A 290 -1.90 17.51 13.81
CA GLY A 290 -1.68 17.72 12.38
C GLY A 290 -2.82 18.52 11.72
N LEU A 291 -4.08 18.25 12.10
CA LEU A 291 -5.25 18.99 11.60
C LEU A 291 -5.18 20.51 11.87
N TRP A 292 -4.52 20.92 12.95
CA TRP A 292 -4.39 22.33 13.35
C TRP A 292 -3.15 23.02 12.78
N LYS A 293 -2.24 22.29 12.13
CA LYS A 293 -1.02 22.87 11.53
C LYS A 293 -1.29 23.67 10.24
N GLY A 294 -2.48 23.56 9.68
CA GLY A 294 -2.88 24.23 8.45
C GLY A 294 -2.27 23.64 7.17
N GLY A 295 -2.77 24.10 6.03
CA GLY A 295 -2.25 23.77 4.71
C GLY A 295 -2.19 22.27 4.40
N ARG A 296 -1.10 21.84 3.76
CA ARG A 296 -0.91 20.46 3.29
C ARG A 296 -0.80 19.44 4.42
N THR A 297 -0.21 19.82 5.55
CA THR A 297 -0.08 18.94 6.73
C THR A 297 -1.45 18.64 7.34
N ALA A 298 -2.32 19.64 7.43
CA ALA A 298 -3.68 19.43 7.91
C ALA A 298 -4.47 18.50 6.97
N TYR A 299 -4.34 18.71 5.66
CA TYR A 299 -5.02 17.86 4.70
C TYR A 299 -4.49 16.41 4.74
N ALA A 300 -3.16 16.20 4.77
CA ALA A 300 -2.57 14.86 4.85
C ALA A 300 -2.98 14.13 6.15
N SER A 301 -3.02 14.86 7.28
CA SER A 301 -3.48 14.31 8.56
C SER A 301 -4.97 13.98 8.54
N PHE A 302 -5.80 14.83 7.92
CA PHE A 302 -7.23 14.59 7.71
C PHE A 302 -7.46 13.34 6.85
N GLU A 303 -6.80 13.25 5.71
CA GLU A 303 -6.93 12.11 4.80
C GLU A 303 -6.49 10.82 5.47
N THR A 304 -5.34 10.82 6.15
CA THR A 304 -4.85 9.67 6.91
C THR A 304 -5.85 9.26 8.00
N ALA A 305 -6.44 10.21 8.71
CA ALA A 305 -7.43 9.92 9.74
C ALA A 305 -8.71 9.32 9.14
N THR A 306 -9.20 9.84 8.00
CA THR A 306 -10.41 9.32 7.34
C THR A 306 -10.23 7.93 6.74
N LEU A 307 -9.01 7.57 6.34
CA LEU A 307 -8.65 6.23 5.81
C LEU A 307 -8.17 5.27 6.90
N SER A 308 -8.15 5.68 8.16
CA SER A 308 -7.71 4.90 9.31
C SER A 308 -8.88 4.39 10.15
N LEU A 309 -8.56 3.82 11.34
CA LEU A 309 -9.54 3.37 12.32
C LEU A 309 -10.61 4.42 12.63
N TRP A 310 -10.26 5.70 12.68
CA TRP A 310 -11.20 6.78 12.98
C TRP A 310 -12.30 6.89 11.93
N GLY A 311 -11.94 6.83 10.64
CA GLY A 311 -12.90 6.81 9.54
C GLY A 311 -13.77 5.55 9.54
N TYR A 312 -13.16 4.37 9.76
CA TYR A 312 -13.91 3.12 9.87
C TYR A 312 -14.83 3.09 11.10
N GLY A 313 -14.36 3.61 12.25
CA GLY A 313 -15.16 3.73 13.46
C GLY A 313 -16.37 4.65 13.29
N MET A 314 -16.18 5.81 12.67
CA MET A 314 -17.26 6.74 12.35
C MET A 314 -18.27 6.12 11.36
N SER A 315 -17.79 5.38 10.36
CA SER A 315 -18.66 4.67 9.41
C SER A 315 -19.45 3.56 10.09
N ALA A 316 -18.84 2.80 10.99
CA ALA A 316 -19.52 1.76 11.77
C ALA A 316 -20.58 2.36 12.71
N LEU A 317 -20.26 3.47 13.40
CA LEU A 317 -21.21 4.19 14.24
C LEU A 317 -22.40 4.70 13.42
N ARG A 318 -22.15 5.29 12.25
CA ARG A 318 -23.18 5.74 11.32
C ARG A 318 -24.12 4.59 10.91
N CYS A 319 -23.54 3.45 10.50
CA CYS A 319 -24.32 2.29 10.10
C CYS A 319 -25.15 1.74 11.27
N GLY A 320 -24.52 1.60 12.45
CA GLY A 320 -25.22 1.11 13.66
C GLY A 320 -26.38 2.01 14.07
N LEU A 321 -26.18 3.34 14.02
CA LEU A 321 -27.23 4.31 14.34
C LEU A 321 -28.36 4.29 13.28
N ALA A 322 -28.03 4.18 12.00
CA ALA A 322 -29.02 4.06 10.93
C ALA A 322 -29.85 2.79 11.08
N PHE A 323 -29.24 1.64 11.40
CA PHE A 323 -29.93 0.39 11.69
C PHE A 323 -30.85 0.52 12.90
N LEU A 324 -30.39 1.14 14.00
CA LEU A 324 -31.20 1.35 15.19
C LEU A 324 -32.44 2.20 14.88
N VAL A 325 -32.27 3.32 14.16
CA VAL A 325 -33.37 4.20 13.75
C VAL A 325 -34.38 3.45 12.90
N THR A 326 -33.92 2.65 11.92
CA THR A 326 -34.79 1.85 11.05
C THR A 326 -35.53 0.77 11.84
N PHE A 327 -34.83 0.10 12.76
CA PHE A 327 -35.47 -0.91 13.62
C PHE A 327 -36.60 -0.33 14.48
N LEU A 328 -36.35 0.84 15.08
CA LEU A 328 -37.36 1.53 15.91
C LEU A 328 -38.57 2.03 15.10
N ALA A 329 -38.34 2.39 13.80
CA ALA A 329 -39.42 2.83 12.92
C ALA A 329 -40.22 1.69 12.32
N GLU A 330 -39.53 0.74 11.68
CA GLU A 330 -40.13 -0.26 10.78
C GLU A 330 -39.92 -1.73 11.25
N ARG A 331 -39.26 -1.89 12.39
CA ARG A 331 -38.92 -3.21 12.96
C ARG A 331 -38.11 -4.08 11.99
N TRP A 332 -38.40 -5.41 11.94
CA TRP A 332 -37.56 -6.36 11.18
C TRP A 332 -37.64 -6.20 9.67
N LEU A 333 -38.80 -5.86 9.12
CA LEU A 333 -38.96 -5.69 7.67
C LEU A 333 -38.11 -4.49 7.15
N GLY A 334 -38.18 -3.38 7.85
CA GLY A 334 -37.39 -2.21 7.50
C GLY A 334 -35.88 -2.46 7.63
N LEU A 335 -35.43 -3.24 8.63
CA LEU A 335 -34.03 -3.65 8.75
C LEU A 335 -33.55 -4.48 7.57
N ALA A 336 -34.33 -5.46 7.12
CA ALA A 336 -33.99 -6.30 5.98
C ALA A 336 -33.85 -5.46 4.69
N GLN A 337 -34.77 -4.52 4.47
CA GLN A 337 -34.75 -3.60 3.35
C GLN A 337 -33.52 -2.66 3.44
N ALA A 338 -33.24 -2.07 4.61
CA ALA A 338 -32.08 -1.19 4.82
C ALA A 338 -30.76 -1.94 4.60
N PHE A 339 -30.66 -3.19 5.07
CA PHE A 339 -29.49 -4.04 4.82
C PHE A 339 -29.31 -4.31 3.33
N LEU A 340 -30.39 -4.72 2.63
CA LEU A 340 -30.33 -5.00 1.20
C LEU A 340 -29.93 -3.76 0.39
N LEU A 341 -30.54 -2.60 0.66
CA LEU A 341 -30.22 -1.34 -0.02
C LEU A 341 -28.78 -0.89 0.30
N GLY A 342 -28.33 -1.04 1.53
CA GLY A 342 -26.95 -0.74 1.93
C GLY A 342 -25.94 -1.65 1.23
N PHE A 343 -26.24 -2.93 1.11
CA PHE A 343 -25.41 -3.90 0.39
C PHE A 343 -25.36 -3.57 -1.11
N LEU A 344 -26.51 -3.37 -1.76
CA LEU A 344 -26.59 -3.05 -3.18
C LEU A 344 -25.92 -1.71 -3.49
N GLY A 345 -26.10 -0.70 -2.66
CA GLY A 345 -25.45 0.60 -2.80
C GLY A 345 -23.91 0.49 -2.66
N SER A 346 -23.43 -0.25 -1.68
CA SER A 346 -21.99 -0.50 -1.49
C SER A 346 -21.41 -1.31 -2.65
N TYR A 347 -22.09 -2.36 -3.07
CA TYR A 347 -21.71 -3.18 -4.22
C TYR A 347 -21.64 -2.33 -5.51
N GLY A 348 -22.68 -1.53 -5.78
CA GLY A 348 -22.73 -0.65 -6.95
C GLY A 348 -21.62 0.40 -6.95
N THR A 349 -21.35 1.03 -5.81
CA THR A 349 -20.24 2.00 -5.68
C THR A 349 -18.90 1.34 -5.97
N LEU A 350 -18.62 0.18 -5.39
CA LEU A 350 -17.39 -0.56 -5.63
C LEU A 350 -17.29 -1.08 -7.07
N LEU A 351 -18.42 -1.45 -7.68
CA LEU A 351 -18.48 -1.83 -9.09
C LEU A 351 -18.07 -0.66 -10.00
N ILE A 352 -18.56 0.56 -9.71
CA ILE A 352 -18.18 1.77 -10.44
C ILE A 352 -16.68 2.05 -10.28
N ILE A 353 -16.16 1.99 -9.05
CA ILE A 353 -14.73 2.17 -8.78
C ILE A 353 -13.89 1.14 -9.55
N GLY A 354 -14.24 -0.14 -9.47
CA GLY A 354 -13.56 -1.22 -10.19
C GLY A 354 -13.61 -1.04 -11.71
N THR A 355 -14.75 -0.60 -12.24
CA THR A 355 -14.92 -0.33 -13.69
C THR A 355 -14.05 0.84 -14.14
N LEU A 356 -14.05 1.96 -13.42
CA LEU A 356 -13.21 3.12 -13.74
C LEU A 356 -11.73 2.75 -13.68
N THR A 357 -11.32 2.01 -12.66
CA THR A 357 -9.94 1.52 -12.53
C THR A 357 -9.58 0.58 -13.69
N LEU A 358 -10.45 -0.36 -14.03
CA LEU A 358 -10.22 -1.24 -15.18
C LEU A 358 -10.07 -0.47 -16.49
N VAL A 359 -10.91 0.52 -16.74
CA VAL A 359 -10.88 1.33 -17.97
C VAL A 359 -9.60 2.16 -18.05
N THR A 360 -9.23 2.84 -16.97
CA THR A 360 -8.01 3.68 -16.92
C THR A 360 -6.72 2.86 -17.02
N GLU A 361 -6.69 1.65 -16.43
CA GLU A 361 -5.51 0.81 -16.34
C GLU A 361 -5.55 -0.40 -17.29
N TRP A 362 -6.49 -0.44 -18.24
CA TRP A 362 -6.70 -1.58 -19.14
C TRP A 362 -5.42 -2.10 -19.77
N HIS A 363 -4.54 -1.20 -20.23
CA HIS A 363 -3.30 -1.54 -20.93
C HIS A 363 -2.17 -2.02 -19.99
N ARG A 364 -2.26 -1.70 -18.69
CA ARG A 364 -1.29 -2.12 -17.67
C ARG A 364 -1.62 -3.48 -17.05
N ILE A 365 -2.87 -3.94 -17.19
CA ILE A 365 -3.30 -5.23 -16.66
C ILE A 365 -2.86 -6.36 -17.59
N ARG A 366 -2.05 -7.26 -17.09
CA ARG A 366 -1.55 -8.45 -17.80
C ARG A 366 -2.47 -9.65 -17.55
N ALA A 367 -3.58 -9.72 -18.25
CA ALA A 367 -4.57 -10.78 -18.16
C ALA A 367 -5.46 -10.83 -19.41
N LYS A 368 -6.12 -11.97 -19.66
CA LYS A 368 -7.07 -12.13 -20.75
C LYS A 368 -8.28 -11.21 -20.56
N THR A 369 -8.87 -10.70 -21.66
CA THR A 369 -10.04 -9.81 -21.66
C THR A 369 -11.18 -10.31 -20.74
N ARG A 370 -11.50 -11.61 -20.80
CA ARG A 370 -12.53 -12.22 -19.94
C ARG A 370 -12.19 -12.10 -18.44
N GLN A 371 -10.91 -12.27 -18.08
CA GLN A 371 -10.47 -12.14 -16.68
C GLN A 371 -10.53 -10.69 -16.21
N LYS A 372 -10.13 -9.74 -17.07
CA LYS A 372 -10.24 -8.30 -16.81
C LYS A 372 -11.69 -7.90 -16.53
N ILE A 373 -12.63 -8.29 -17.41
CA ILE A 373 -14.05 -7.96 -17.24
C ILE A 373 -14.62 -8.67 -15.99
N GLY A 374 -14.30 -9.94 -15.79
CA GLY A 374 -14.76 -10.71 -14.62
C GLY A 374 -14.28 -10.12 -13.28
N SER A 375 -13.09 -9.51 -13.27
CA SER A 375 -12.53 -8.90 -12.07
C SER A 375 -13.36 -7.73 -11.53
N VAL A 376 -14.05 -6.98 -12.39
CA VAL A 376 -14.91 -5.86 -12.00
C VAL A 376 -16.07 -6.34 -11.13
N PHE A 377 -16.67 -7.48 -11.47
CA PHE A 377 -17.76 -8.07 -10.69
C PHE A 377 -17.28 -8.77 -9.41
N ALA A 378 -16.05 -9.27 -9.41
CA ALA A 378 -15.42 -9.87 -8.24
C ALA A 378 -14.90 -8.83 -7.24
N PHE A 379 -14.50 -7.65 -7.69
CA PHE A 379 -13.91 -6.59 -6.88
C PHE A 379 -14.81 -6.12 -5.72
N PRO A 380 -16.12 -5.88 -5.89
CA PRO A 380 -17.00 -5.55 -4.77
C PRO A 380 -17.02 -6.64 -3.71
N LEU A 381 -17.07 -7.93 -4.09
CA LEU A 381 -17.07 -9.06 -3.16
C LEU A 381 -15.73 -9.13 -2.40
N PHE A 382 -14.61 -8.90 -3.10
CA PHE A 382 -13.29 -8.82 -2.48
C PHE A 382 -13.25 -7.70 -1.41
N MET A 383 -13.70 -6.50 -1.75
CA MET A 383 -13.72 -5.37 -0.83
C MET A 383 -14.69 -5.57 0.35
N LEU A 384 -15.89 -6.05 0.09
CA LEU A 384 -16.87 -6.32 1.14
C LEU A 384 -16.41 -7.43 2.09
N SER A 385 -15.56 -8.36 1.64
CA SER A 385 -14.97 -9.38 2.52
C SER A 385 -14.03 -8.79 3.60
N TYR A 386 -13.62 -7.52 3.51
CA TYR A 386 -12.93 -6.83 4.61
C TYR A 386 -13.80 -6.65 5.86
N LEU A 387 -15.13 -6.58 5.72
CA LEU A 387 -16.02 -6.42 6.87
C LEU A 387 -15.91 -7.58 7.89
N PRO A 388 -16.10 -8.86 7.53
CA PRO A 388 -15.92 -9.96 8.47
C PRO A 388 -14.46 -10.13 8.92
N ILE A 389 -13.47 -9.75 8.08
CA ILE A 389 -12.07 -9.78 8.47
C ILE A 389 -11.80 -8.72 9.55
N ALA A 390 -12.36 -7.51 9.42
CA ALA A 390 -12.23 -6.46 10.42
C ALA A 390 -12.80 -6.88 11.78
N VAL A 391 -13.97 -7.52 11.79
CA VAL A 391 -14.57 -8.07 13.02
C VAL A 391 -13.60 -9.07 13.67
N THR A 392 -13.06 -10.02 12.89
CA THR A 392 -12.10 -11.00 13.44
C THR A 392 -10.80 -10.36 13.91
N ALA A 393 -10.32 -9.31 13.23
CA ALA A 393 -9.10 -8.60 13.59
C ALA A 393 -9.20 -7.88 14.94
N ILE A 394 -10.39 -7.41 15.32
CA ILE A 394 -10.62 -6.75 16.61
C ILE A 394 -10.53 -7.75 17.77
N PHE A 395 -11.05 -8.98 17.59
CA PHE A 395 -11.19 -9.95 18.67
C PHE A 395 -10.05 -10.99 18.76
N ARG A 396 -9.23 -11.13 17.73
CA ARG A 396 -8.14 -12.11 17.71
C ARG A 396 -6.78 -11.43 17.72
N LYS A 397 -5.87 -11.87 18.62
CA LYS A 397 -4.47 -11.48 18.55
C LYS A 397 -3.83 -12.14 17.33
N PHE A 398 -3.16 -11.35 16.49
CA PHE A 398 -2.42 -11.85 15.34
C PHE A 398 -1.13 -12.51 15.82
N GLN A 399 -0.87 -13.72 15.34
CA GLN A 399 0.44 -14.35 15.41
C GLN A 399 1.08 -14.22 14.03
N TRP A 400 2.24 -13.57 13.98
CA TRP A 400 2.95 -13.39 12.72
C TRP A 400 3.32 -14.77 12.13
N GLN A 401 3.02 -14.97 10.86
CA GLN A 401 3.39 -16.16 10.09
C GLN A 401 3.91 -15.70 8.72
N PRO A 402 4.98 -16.32 8.20
CA PRO A 402 5.49 -16.00 6.87
C PRO A 402 4.43 -16.29 5.81
N ILE A 403 4.44 -15.51 4.74
CA ILE A 403 3.66 -15.73 3.52
C ILE A 403 4.58 -16.52 2.60
N HIS A 404 4.11 -17.63 2.05
CA HIS A 404 4.86 -18.39 1.05
C HIS A 404 4.56 -17.82 -0.33
N HIS A 405 5.59 -17.34 -1.02
CA HIS A 405 5.51 -16.95 -2.42
C HIS A 405 5.90 -18.15 -3.29
N THR A 406 5.16 -18.34 -4.38
CA THR A 406 5.31 -19.53 -5.23
C THR A 406 5.43 -19.20 -6.72
N ILE A 407 5.23 -17.94 -7.09
CA ILE A 407 5.21 -17.49 -8.48
C ILE A 407 6.60 -16.95 -8.85
N ALA A 408 7.49 -17.87 -9.19
CA ALA A 408 8.80 -17.59 -9.72
C ALA A 408 8.69 -17.27 -11.23
N ILE A 409 8.44 -16.01 -11.57
CA ILE A 409 8.33 -15.52 -12.96
C ILE A 409 9.44 -14.49 -13.18
N SER A 410 10.21 -14.67 -14.25
CA SER A 410 11.22 -13.71 -14.68
C SER A 410 10.59 -12.48 -15.38
N ALA A 411 11.35 -11.40 -15.48
CA ALA A 411 10.92 -10.19 -16.22
C ALA A 411 10.62 -10.49 -17.69
N GLY A 412 11.37 -11.41 -18.34
CA GLY A 412 11.14 -11.85 -19.72
C GLY A 412 9.80 -12.58 -19.90
N GLU A 413 9.53 -13.56 -19.03
CA GLU A 413 8.25 -14.30 -19.04
C GLU A 413 7.06 -13.41 -18.79
N LEU A 414 7.22 -12.42 -17.91
CA LEU A 414 6.18 -11.44 -17.62
C LEU A 414 5.88 -10.55 -18.86
N GLN A 415 6.90 -10.22 -19.68
CA GLN A 415 6.71 -9.49 -20.94
C GLN A 415 6.06 -10.35 -22.03
N GLU A 416 6.37 -11.65 -22.09
CA GLU A 416 5.72 -12.58 -23.02
C GLU A 416 4.23 -12.77 -22.72
N GLN A 417 3.84 -12.82 -21.46
CA GLN A 417 2.43 -12.84 -21.05
C GLN A 417 1.67 -11.60 -21.56
N GLN A 418 2.33 -10.45 -21.68
CA GLN A 418 1.74 -9.25 -22.26
C GLN A 418 1.47 -9.36 -23.76
N LYS A 419 2.35 -10.06 -24.49
CA LYS A 419 2.20 -10.29 -25.93
C LYS A 419 1.11 -11.32 -26.26
N SER A 420 0.99 -12.35 -25.42
CA SER A 420 0.01 -13.46 -25.61
C SER A 420 -1.40 -13.12 -25.11
N GLY A 421 -1.58 -12.09 -24.29
CA GLY A 421 -2.88 -11.60 -23.80
C GLY A 421 -3.58 -10.60 -24.72
N LYS A 422 -2.96 -10.27 -25.85
CA LYS A 422 -3.59 -9.56 -26.97
C LYS A 422 -4.31 -10.54 -27.87
#